data_d31333f3a6b204eaefd952966f45c20b
#
_entry.id   d31333f3a6b204eaefd952966f45c20b
#
_cell.length_a   1.000
_cell.length_b   1.000
_cell.length_c   1.000
_cell.angle_alpha   90.00
_cell.angle_beta   90.00
_cell.angle_gamma   90.00
#
_symmetry.space_group_name_H-M   'P 1'
#
loop_
_entity.id
_entity.type
_entity.pdbx_description
1 polymer ?
#
loop_
_entity_poly.entity_id
_entity_poly.type
_entity_poly.pdbx_seq_one_letter_code
_entity_poly.pdbx_strand_id
1 'polypeptide(L)'
;MNPIYLDKGSLQIFVTAGESPMPVPGARVRISDPASGSVLEEVYTDSSGQTPFVELPAPPLELSVVEGSADQRPYALYNVTVSAGGFQTLHLGGVELLPAGRAIQRAPLPDATAGGFNVRNILLPPHALWGTPVEQQPEDEVKPLPEPEGLVVLPEPVIPEFIVVHDGRPDDVNAQNYWVPFKDYIKNVACSEIYSTWRAEAIKANVLAIISFTLNRVYTEWYRGKGYNFTVTSSTAFDQSYNHGRTLFEEIGVIVDDLFTTYITKEGISQPLFTQYCDGRRTQCSGLSQWGSQALAEQGWETMNILRKYYGSEIYLKSAEKVEGVPLSYGGEVLSEGSEGEAVRTIQEQLNRIAGNFPAIPKTPADGVFGPATRSAVTEFQKIFHLPQTGSVDFAGWYEISNVFVAVSKMA
;
A
#
# COMPACT_ATOMS: atom_id res chain seq x y z
N MET A 1 -24.20 -4.69 -23.71
CA MET A 1 -24.04 -6.11 -23.29
C MET A 1 -23.08 -6.07 -22.12
N ASN A 2 -23.42 -6.66 -20.97
CA ASN A 2 -22.45 -6.82 -19.90
C ASN A 2 -21.32 -7.71 -20.41
N PRO A 3 -20.04 -7.35 -20.17
CA PRO A 3 -18.94 -8.22 -20.57
C PRO A 3 -19.10 -9.57 -19.88
N ILE A 4 -18.95 -10.66 -20.63
CA ILE A 4 -18.90 -12.01 -20.06
C ILE A 4 -17.53 -12.16 -19.43
N TYR A 5 -17.45 -12.05 -18.12
CA TYR A 5 -16.23 -12.32 -17.38
C TYR A 5 -16.02 -13.83 -17.25
N LEU A 6 -14.87 -14.32 -17.71
CA LEU A 6 -14.53 -15.74 -17.74
C LEU A 6 -13.65 -16.15 -16.56
N ASP A 7 -12.92 -15.18 -15.98
CA ASP A 7 -12.04 -15.41 -14.85
C ASP A 7 -12.68 -14.91 -13.54
N LYS A 8 -12.00 -15.16 -12.44
CA LYS A 8 -12.42 -14.74 -11.11
C LYS A 8 -11.26 -14.09 -10.36
N GLY A 9 -11.59 -13.18 -9.45
CA GLY A 9 -10.72 -12.66 -8.41
C GLY A 9 -11.39 -12.82 -7.05
N SER A 10 -10.65 -12.61 -5.99
CA SER A 10 -11.13 -12.68 -4.60
C SER A 10 -11.13 -11.30 -3.95
N LEU A 11 -12.24 -10.91 -3.32
CA LEU A 11 -12.40 -9.64 -2.64
C LEU A 11 -12.67 -9.86 -1.15
N GLN A 12 -11.92 -9.19 -0.30
CA GLN A 12 -12.17 -9.12 1.14
C GLN A 12 -12.41 -7.67 1.56
N ILE A 13 -13.36 -7.44 2.47
CA ILE A 13 -13.61 -6.12 3.05
C ILE A 13 -13.09 -6.11 4.48
N PHE A 14 -12.26 -5.11 4.80
CA PHE A 14 -11.78 -4.85 6.16
C PHE A 14 -12.45 -3.61 6.72
N VAL A 15 -13.32 -3.80 7.70
CA VAL A 15 -14.17 -2.75 8.29
C VAL A 15 -13.57 -2.27 9.61
N THR A 16 -13.34 -0.96 9.70
CA THR A 16 -12.79 -0.30 10.89
C THR A 16 -13.71 0.83 11.37
N ALA A 17 -13.57 1.21 12.65
CA ALA A 17 -14.21 2.38 13.22
C ALA A 17 -13.46 3.65 12.79
N GLY A 18 -13.95 4.33 11.75
CA GLY A 18 -13.25 5.45 11.13
C GLY A 18 -11.86 5.02 10.61
N GLU A 19 -10.93 5.96 10.59
CA GLU A 19 -9.54 5.73 10.17
C GLU A 19 -8.69 5.03 11.26
N SER A 20 -9.30 4.70 12.40
CA SER A 20 -8.61 3.96 13.45
C SER A 20 -8.45 2.47 13.06
N PRO A 21 -7.42 1.77 13.54
CA PRO A 21 -7.27 0.33 13.30
C PRO A 21 -8.24 -0.54 14.11
N MET A 22 -9.25 0.04 14.79
CA MET A 22 -10.22 -0.71 15.59
C MET A 22 -11.19 -1.47 14.67
N PRO A 23 -11.19 -2.81 14.68
CA PRO A 23 -12.09 -3.60 13.85
C PRO A 23 -13.56 -3.43 14.26
N VAL A 24 -14.48 -3.52 13.30
CA VAL A 24 -15.92 -3.54 13.53
C VAL A 24 -16.45 -4.95 13.24
N PRO A 25 -16.65 -5.79 14.27
CA PRO A 25 -17.22 -7.13 14.11
C PRO A 25 -18.70 -7.08 13.76
N GLY A 26 -19.17 -8.08 13.00
CA GLY A 26 -20.58 -8.23 12.66
C GLY A 26 -21.12 -7.15 11.73
N ALA A 27 -20.27 -6.35 11.10
CA ALA A 27 -20.68 -5.41 10.08
C ALA A 27 -21.24 -6.17 8.88
N ARG A 28 -22.40 -5.74 8.39
CA ARG A 28 -23.04 -6.29 7.19
C ARG A 28 -22.42 -5.64 5.96
N VAL A 29 -21.94 -6.46 5.05
CA VAL A 29 -21.32 -6.06 3.78
C VAL A 29 -22.12 -6.62 2.61
N ARG A 30 -22.57 -5.75 1.72
CA ARG A 30 -23.22 -6.13 0.46
C ARG A 30 -22.34 -5.71 -0.71
N ILE A 31 -22.05 -6.67 -1.58
CA ILE A 31 -21.34 -6.46 -2.84
C ILE A 31 -22.35 -6.51 -3.96
N SER A 32 -22.36 -5.50 -4.82
CA SER A 32 -23.34 -5.39 -5.90
C SER A 32 -22.68 -5.03 -7.24
N ASP A 33 -23.34 -5.44 -8.32
CA ASP A 33 -22.97 -5.06 -9.68
C ASP A 33 -23.30 -3.58 -9.90
N PRO A 34 -22.35 -2.75 -10.35
CA PRO A 34 -22.56 -1.30 -10.48
C PRO A 34 -23.53 -0.92 -11.61
N ALA A 35 -23.73 -1.79 -12.63
CA ALA A 35 -24.57 -1.49 -13.76
C ALA A 35 -26.05 -1.81 -13.48
N SER A 36 -26.33 -2.94 -12.82
CA SER A 36 -27.69 -3.38 -12.49
C SER A 36 -28.14 -3.00 -11.09
N GLY A 37 -27.19 -2.70 -10.18
CA GLY A 37 -27.46 -2.51 -8.76
C GLY A 37 -27.84 -3.81 -8.02
N SER A 38 -27.83 -4.97 -8.70
CA SER A 38 -28.17 -6.24 -8.08
C SER A 38 -27.12 -6.66 -7.05
N VAL A 39 -27.57 -7.10 -5.88
CA VAL A 39 -26.69 -7.65 -4.85
C VAL A 39 -26.22 -9.04 -5.30
N LEU A 40 -24.91 -9.20 -5.39
CA LEU A 40 -24.27 -10.45 -5.77
C LEU A 40 -23.96 -11.29 -4.53
N GLU A 41 -23.47 -10.65 -3.46
CA GLU A 41 -23.08 -11.30 -2.24
C GLU A 41 -23.45 -10.44 -1.03
N GLU A 42 -23.82 -11.10 0.07
CA GLU A 42 -24.01 -10.49 1.39
C GLU A 42 -23.25 -11.31 2.44
N VAL A 43 -22.29 -10.69 3.08
CA VAL A 43 -21.40 -11.31 4.08
C VAL A 43 -21.27 -10.43 5.31
N TYR A 44 -20.69 -10.99 6.38
CA TYR A 44 -20.49 -10.29 7.65
C TYR A 44 -19.02 -10.36 8.07
N THR A 45 -18.57 -9.34 8.79
CA THR A 45 -17.22 -9.30 9.34
C THR A 45 -17.08 -10.17 10.58
N ASP A 46 -15.92 -10.78 10.74
CA ASP A 46 -15.49 -11.54 11.91
C ASP A 46 -14.99 -10.61 13.06
N SER A 47 -14.41 -11.21 14.12
CA SER A 47 -13.85 -10.47 15.25
C SER A 47 -12.68 -9.55 14.91
N SER A 48 -12.06 -9.74 13.75
CA SER A 48 -10.97 -8.91 13.22
C SER A 48 -11.48 -7.82 12.25
N GLY A 49 -12.82 -7.68 12.10
CA GLY A 49 -13.42 -6.72 11.17
C GLY A 49 -13.31 -7.13 9.71
N GLN A 50 -13.01 -8.40 9.42
CA GLN A 50 -12.78 -8.89 8.06
C GLN A 50 -13.91 -9.80 7.59
N THR A 51 -14.31 -9.66 6.32
CA THR A 51 -15.16 -10.66 5.68
C THR A 51 -14.33 -11.88 5.26
N PRO A 52 -14.94 -13.04 5.00
CA PRO A 52 -14.25 -14.03 4.17
C PRO A 52 -13.90 -13.44 2.81
N PHE A 53 -12.92 -14.03 2.11
CA PHE A 53 -12.69 -13.73 0.71
C PHE A 53 -13.87 -14.24 -0.13
N VAL A 54 -14.44 -13.33 -0.92
CA VAL A 54 -15.58 -13.63 -1.82
C VAL A 54 -15.04 -13.72 -3.23
N GLU A 55 -15.27 -14.85 -3.92
CA GLU A 55 -14.94 -15.00 -5.32
C GLU A 55 -15.96 -14.29 -6.20
N LEU A 56 -15.51 -13.39 -7.05
CA LEU A 56 -16.34 -12.60 -7.96
C LEU A 56 -15.81 -12.68 -9.40
N PRO A 57 -16.68 -12.53 -10.41
CA PRO A 57 -16.26 -12.50 -11.80
C PRO A 57 -15.24 -11.39 -12.10
N ALA A 58 -14.23 -11.71 -12.89
CA ALA A 58 -13.22 -10.78 -13.35
C ALA A 58 -12.96 -10.93 -14.86
N PRO A 59 -12.44 -9.91 -15.54
CA PRO A 59 -12.07 -10.01 -16.95
C PRO A 59 -11.01 -11.07 -17.19
N PRO A 60 -10.81 -11.53 -18.45
CA PRO A 60 -9.71 -12.42 -18.80
C PRO A 60 -8.34 -11.86 -18.38
N LEU A 61 -7.48 -12.73 -17.85
CA LEU A 61 -6.15 -12.38 -17.35
C LEU A 61 -5.31 -11.65 -18.39
N GLU A 62 -5.43 -12.04 -19.66
CA GLU A 62 -4.68 -11.49 -20.78
C GLU A 62 -4.86 -9.96 -20.90
N LEU A 63 -6.03 -9.43 -20.50
CA LEU A 63 -6.30 -7.98 -20.57
C LEU A 63 -5.41 -7.16 -19.61
N SER A 64 -4.93 -7.77 -18.54
CA SER A 64 -4.08 -7.09 -17.54
C SER A 64 -2.59 -7.40 -17.69
N VAL A 65 -2.20 -8.43 -18.43
CA VAL A 65 -0.79 -8.84 -18.58
C VAL A 65 -0.20 -8.56 -19.96
N VAL A 66 -1.06 -8.40 -21.00
CA VAL A 66 -0.62 -8.14 -22.37
C VAL A 66 -0.88 -6.68 -22.73
N GLU A 67 0.21 -5.96 -23.07
CA GLU A 67 0.10 -4.61 -23.59
C GLU A 67 -0.73 -4.59 -24.90
N GLY A 68 -1.67 -3.68 -25.01
CA GLY A 68 -2.42 -3.51 -26.27
C GLY A 68 -3.86 -4.04 -26.26
N SER A 69 -4.30 -4.74 -25.24
CA SER A 69 -5.71 -5.18 -25.08
C SER A 69 -6.70 -4.04 -24.75
N ALA A 70 -6.38 -2.81 -25.15
CA ALA A 70 -6.84 -1.52 -24.61
C ALA A 70 -8.32 -1.15 -24.85
N ASP A 71 -9.07 -1.92 -25.61
CA ASP A 71 -10.49 -1.60 -25.84
C ASP A 71 -11.41 -2.12 -24.72
N GLN A 72 -10.87 -2.94 -23.84
CA GLN A 72 -11.60 -3.51 -22.71
C GLN A 72 -10.86 -3.26 -21.39
N ARG A 73 -11.62 -2.85 -20.38
CA ARG A 73 -11.07 -2.63 -19.04
C ARG A 73 -10.53 -3.94 -18.45
N PRO A 74 -9.27 -3.98 -17.97
CA PRO A 74 -8.63 -5.22 -17.52
C PRO A 74 -9.04 -5.66 -16.10
N TYR A 75 -9.96 -4.96 -15.47
CA TYR A 75 -10.47 -5.26 -14.13
C TYR A 75 -11.99 -5.09 -14.06
N ALA A 76 -12.64 -5.80 -13.17
CA ALA A 76 -14.03 -5.58 -12.80
C ALA A 76 -14.17 -4.44 -11.80
N LEU A 77 -15.34 -3.81 -11.76
CA LEU A 77 -15.72 -2.85 -10.73
C LEU A 77 -16.94 -3.38 -9.99
N TYR A 78 -16.93 -3.15 -8.66
CA TYR A 78 -18.03 -3.49 -7.77
C TYR A 78 -18.43 -2.29 -6.92
N ASN A 79 -19.68 -2.26 -6.47
CA ASN A 79 -20.12 -1.38 -5.41
C ASN A 79 -20.19 -2.19 -4.12
N VAL A 80 -19.69 -1.59 -3.01
CA VAL A 80 -19.70 -2.20 -1.69
C VAL A 80 -20.48 -1.30 -0.74
N THR A 81 -21.49 -1.85 -0.08
CA THR A 81 -22.25 -1.16 0.98
C THR A 81 -21.97 -1.81 2.31
N VAL A 82 -21.50 -1.03 3.28
CA VAL A 82 -21.19 -1.50 4.64
C VAL A 82 -22.05 -0.79 5.65
N SER A 83 -22.65 -1.55 6.57
CA SER A 83 -23.49 -1.03 7.65
C SER A 83 -23.26 -1.78 8.95
N ALA A 84 -23.21 -1.04 10.07
CA ALA A 84 -23.12 -1.59 11.42
C ALA A 84 -23.87 -0.68 12.40
N GLY A 85 -24.33 -1.24 13.52
CA GLY A 85 -24.99 -0.47 14.57
C GLY A 85 -24.04 0.57 15.19
N GLY A 86 -24.49 1.80 15.35
CA GLY A 86 -23.66 2.91 15.88
C GLY A 86 -22.82 3.65 14.84
N PHE A 87 -22.86 3.24 13.57
CA PHE A 87 -22.09 3.85 12.47
C PHE A 87 -23.00 4.35 11.36
N GLN A 88 -22.47 5.25 10.54
CA GLN A 88 -23.09 5.63 9.27
C GLN A 88 -22.93 4.50 8.25
N THR A 89 -23.89 4.36 7.34
CA THR A 89 -23.74 3.45 6.21
C THR A 89 -22.70 4.01 5.23
N LEU A 90 -21.73 3.19 4.83
CA LEU A 90 -20.71 3.53 3.85
C LEU A 90 -21.02 2.86 2.52
N HIS A 91 -21.05 3.67 1.45
CA HIS A 91 -21.10 3.19 0.07
C HIS A 91 -19.77 3.47 -0.62
N LEU A 92 -19.12 2.42 -1.09
CA LEU A 92 -17.91 2.47 -1.90
C LEU A 92 -18.29 2.10 -3.34
N GLY A 93 -18.10 3.03 -4.27
CA GLY A 93 -18.22 2.78 -5.70
C GLY A 93 -16.86 2.63 -6.34
N GLY A 94 -16.76 1.77 -7.37
CA GLY A 94 -15.51 1.61 -8.10
C GLY A 94 -14.47 0.72 -7.42
N VAL A 95 -14.90 -0.19 -6.54
CA VAL A 95 -14.02 -1.20 -5.94
C VAL A 95 -13.51 -2.12 -7.04
N GLU A 96 -12.19 -2.16 -7.20
CA GLU A 96 -11.51 -2.82 -8.31
C GLU A 96 -11.19 -4.28 -7.98
N LEU A 97 -11.35 -5.16 -8.98
CA LEU A 97 -11.00 -6.57 -8.87
C LEU A 97 -10.30 -7.05 -10.13
N LEU A 98 -9.05 -7.48 -9.97
CA LEU A 98 -8.26 -8.12 -11.02
C LEU A 98 -8.47 -9.65 -11.01
N PRO A 99 -8.32 -10.31 -12.18
CA PRO A 99 -8.38 -11.78 -12.25
C PRO A 99 -7.24 -12.41 -11.45
N ALA A 100 -7.52 -13.54 -10.82
CA ALA A 100 -6.59 -14.30 -9.98
C ALA A 100 -5.96 -13.51 -8.81
N GLY A 101 -6.32 -12.21 -8.62
CA GLY A 101 -5.82 -11.35 -7.58
C GLY A 101 -6.62 -11.48 -6.27
N ARG A 102 -5.97 -11.14 -5.16
CA ARG A 102 -6.59 -11.03 -3.83
C ARG A 102 -6.70 -9.56 -3.46
N ALA A 103 -7.88 -9.00 -3.71
CA ALA A 103 -8.20 -7.60 -3.44
C ALA A 103 -8.67 -7.41 -1.99
N ILE A 104 -8.14 -6.39 -1.33
CA ILE A 104 -8.50 -5.98 0.03
C ILE A 104 -9.03 -4.56 -0.02
N GLN A 105 -10.29 -4.38 0.34
CA GLN A 105 -10.91 -3.06 0.42
C GLN A 105 -11.08 -2.63 1.87
N ARG A 106 -10.40 -1.57 2.28
CA ARG A 106 -10.65 -0.94 3.58
C ARG A 106 -11.96 -0.16 3.53
N ALA A 107 -12.75 -0.27 4.59
CA ALA A 107 -14.05 0.38 4.74
C ALA A 107 -14.15 1.06 6.12
N PRO A 108 -13.60 2.28 6.27
CA PRO A 108 -13.65 3.03 7.53
C PRO A 108 -15.06 3.58 7.75
N LEU A 109 -15.81 3.00 8.69
CA LEU A 109 -17.16 3.45 9.03
C LEU A 109 -17.13 4.68 9.93
N PRO A 110 -17.70 5.82 9.51
CA PRO A 110 -17.83 6.99 10.38
C PRO A 110 -18.86 6.74 11.49
N ASP A 111 -18.63 7.32 12.67
CA ASP A 111 -19.59 7.29 13.76
C ASP A 111 -20.94 7.91 13.36
N ALA A 112 -22.04 7.33 13.82
CA ALA A 112 -23.39 7.84 13.55
C ALA A 112 -23.62 9.29 14.03
N THR A 113 -22.88 9.73 15.04
CA THR A 113 -22.96 11.09 15.61
C THR A 113 -22.19 12.15 14.83
N ALA A 114 -21.32 11.75 13.90
CA ALA A 114 -20.51 12.66 13.12
C ALA A 114 -21.35 13.29 11.97
N GLY A 115 -21.98 14.45 12.20
CA GLY A 115 -22.39 15.36 11.13
C GLY A 115 -23.74 15.14 10.45
N GLY A 116 -24.70 14.47 11.06
CA GLY A 116 -26.12 14.54 10.64
C GLY A 116 -26.52 13.79 9.36
N PHE A 117 -25.60 13.21 8.62
CA PHE A 117 -25.88 12.32 7.48
C PHE A 117 -25.69 10.86 7.89
N ASN A 118 -26.71 10.02 7.63
CA ASN A 118 -26.64 8.58 7.93
C ASN A 118 -25.90 7.77 6.88
N VAL A 119 -25.40 8.40 5.82
CA VAL A 119 -24.78 7.74 4.67
C VAL A 119 -23.57 8.53 4.19
N ARG A 120 -22.44 7.85 4.00
CA ARG A 120 -21.24 8.38 3.34
C ARG A 120 -21.01 7.66 2.02
N ASN A 121 -20.76 8.41 0.97
CA ASN A 121 -20.43 7.87 -0.35
C ASN A 121 -18.98 8.20 -0.70
N ILE A 122 -18.23 7.20 -1.17
CA ILE A 122 -16.88 7.32 -1.70
C ILE A 122 -16.89 6.68 -3.09
N LEU A 123 -16.41 7.41 -4.09
CA LEU A 123 -16.21 6.90 -5.45
C LEU A 123 -14.71 6.82 -5.70
N LEU A 124 -14.20 5.61 -5.91
CA LEU A 124 -12.81 5.36 -6.23
C LEU A 124 -12.55 5.71 -7.71
N PRO A 125 -11.48 6.46 -8.01
CA PRO A 125 -11.14 6.80 -9.38
C PRO A 125 -10.63 5.58 -10.16
N PRO A 126 -10.66 5.61 -11.51
CA PRO A 126 -10.11 4.55 -12.34
C PRO A 126 -8.61 4.34 -12.09
N HIS A 127 -8.13 3.14 -12.36
CA HIS A 127 -6.72 2.80 -12.33
C HIS A 127 -5.89 3.68 -13.30
N ALA A 128 -4.67 4.10 -12.91
CA ALA A 128 -3.83 4.99 -13.70
C ALA A 128 -3.54 4.45 -15.11
N LEU A 129 -3.30 3.15 -15.24
CA LEU A 129 -3.09 2.51 -16.55
C LEU A 129 -4.35 2.44 -17.44
N TRP A 130 -5.53 2.75 -16.91
CA TRP A 130 -6.79 2.76 -17.65
C TRP A 130 -7.41 4.16 -17.78
N GLY A 131 -7.23 5.02 -16.80
CA GLY A 131 -7.75 6.38 -16.76
C GLY A 131 -7.18 7.29 -17.86
N THR A 132 -7.53 8.56 -17.83
CA THR A 132 -6.95 9.56 -18.74
C THR A 132 -5.46 9.71 -18.45
N PRO A 133 -4.58 9.52 -19.46
CA PRO A 133 -3.15 9.68 -19.23
C PRO A 133 -2.81 11.15 -18.96
N VAL A 134 -1.86 11.37 -18.05
CA VAL A 134 -1.34 12.68 -17.70
C VAL A 134 0.16 12.66 -17.88
N GLU A 135 0.71 13.60 -18.65
CA GLU A 135 2.16 13.75 -18.82
C GLU A 135 2.78 14.32 -17.53
N GLN A 136 3.82 13.66 -17.05
CA GLN A 136 4.62 14.15 -15.92
C GLN A 136 5.51 15.30 -16.36
N GLN A 137 5.73 16.25 -15.46
CA GLN A 137 6.72 17.30 -15.67
C GLN A 137 8.13 16.69 -15.59
N PRO A 138 8.99 16.91 -16.59
CA PRO A 138 10.36 16.41 -16.56
C PRO A 138 11.15 17.04 -15.42
N GLU A 139 11.87 16.21 -14.66
CA GLU A 139 12.72 16.67 -13.57
C GLU A 139 14.03 15.86 -13.54
N ASP A 140 15.11 16.47 -13.01
CA ASP A 140 16.41 15.80 -12.87
C ASP A 140 16.38 14.67 -11.85
N GLU A 141 17.11 13.58 -12.10
CA GLU A 141 17.23 12.43 -11.19
C GLU A 141 17.88 12.81 -9.84
N VAL A 142 18.77 13.80 -9.85
CA VAL A 142 19.43 14.34 -8.65
C VAL A 142 18.96 15.76 -8.44
N LYS A 143 18.34 16.00 -7.28
CA LYS A 143 17.78 17.32 -6.94
C LYS A 143 18.81 18.18 -6.19
N PRO A 144 18.77 19.50 -6.34
CA PRO A 144 19.46 20.38 -5.42
C PRO A 144 18.94 20.16 -4.01
N LEU A 145 19.87 20.09 -3.04
CA LEU A 145 19.47 20.06 -1.62
C LEU A 145 19.04 21.47 -1.20
N PRO A 146 18.07 21.60 -0.29
CA PRO A 146 17.64 22.90 0.21
C PRO A 146 18.82 23.61 0.90
N GLU A 147 18.95 24.92 0.69
CA GLU A 147 19.92 25.73 1.44
C GLU A 147 19.48 25.83 2.93
N PRO A 148 20.44 25.89 3.86
CA PRO A 148 20.22 25.61 5.29
C PRO A 148 19.53 26.71 6.09
N GLU A 149 18.64 27.49 5.53
CA GLU A 149 17.81 28.41 6.31
C GLU A 149 16.59 27.68 6.91
N GLY A 150 16.84 26.94 8.03
CA GLY A 150 15.76 26.34 8.84
C GLY A 150 15.30 24.94 8.45
N LEU A 151 15.88 24.34 7.42
CA LEU A 151 15.60 22.95 7.02
C LEU A 151 16.77 22.05 7.41
N VAL A 152 16.47 20.93 8.07
CA VAL A 152 17.47 19.93 8.44
C VAL A 152 17.60 18.92 7.31
N VAL A 153 18.64 19.05 6.48
CA VAL A 153 19.01 17.99 5.55
C VAL A 153 19.63 16.86 6.39
N LEU A 154 18.94 15.72 6.39
CA LEU A 154 19.46 14.53 7.08
C LEU A 154 20.72 14.04 6.36
N PRO A 155 21.74 13.54 7.10
CA PRO A 155 22.98 13.04 6.49
C PRO A 155 22.71 11.79 5.61
N GLU A 156 21.65 11.04 5.92
CA GLU A 156 21.23 9.83 5.22
C GLU A 156 19.70 9.78 5.09
N PRO A 157 19.18 9.11 4.05
CA PRO A 157 17.74 8.88 3.92
C PRO A 157 17.18 8.10 5.09
N VAL A 158 16.03 8.57 5.58
CA VAL A 158 15.26 7.97 6.67
C VAL A 158 13.88 7.66 6.13
N ILE A 159 13.30 6.51 6.49
CA ILE A 159 11.91 6.22 6.19
C ILE A 159 11.04 7.01 7.15
N PRO A 160 10.21 7.95 6.67
CA PRO A 160 9.36 8.75 7.54
C PRO A 160 8.20 7.91 8.10
N GLU A 161 7.67 8.29 9.25
CA GLU A 161 6.44 7.67 9.79
C GLU A 161 5.25 7.91 8.87
N PHE A 162 5.09 9.13 8.35
CA PHE A 162 3.99 9.54 7.49
C PHE A 162 4.46 10.27 6.24
N ILE A 163 3.69 10.11 5.18
CA ILE A 163 3.69 10.99 4.00
C ILE A 163 2.48 11.91 4.10
N VAL A 164 2.68 13.21 3.96
CA VAL A 164 1.59 14.18 3.84
C VAL A 164 1.26 14.32 2.37
N VAL A 165 0.11 13.79 1.96
CA VAL A 165 -0.36 13.82 0.58
C VAL A 165 -1.34 14.97 0.39
N HIS A 166 -1.02 15.91 -0.48
CA HIS A 166 -1.93 16.97 -0.93
C HIS A 166 -2.80 16.43 -2.07
N ASP A 167 -4.11 16.32 -1.83
CA ASP A 167 -5.04 15.65 -2.75
C ASP A 167 -5.47 16.57 -3.90
N GLY A 168 -4.50 16.94 -4.73
CA GLY A 168 -4.70 17.84 -5.86
C GLY A 168 -3.39 18.30 -6.49
N ARG A 169 -3.47 19.41 -7.24
CA ARG A 169 -2.28 20.09 -7.77
C ARG A 169 -1.61 20.90 -6.66
N PRO A 170 -0.31 21.17 -6.73
CA PRO A 170 0.41 21.90 -5.68
C PRO A 170 -0.17 23.30 -5.35
N ASP A 171 -0.80 23.93 -6.31
CA ASP A 171 -1.41 25.28 -6.21
C ASP A 171 -2.89 25.28 -5.80
N ASP A 172 -3.51 24.13 -5.60
CA ASP A 172 -4.89 24.01 -5.15
C ASP A 172 -5.00 24.19 -3.63
N VAL A 173 -5.24 25.43 -3.20
CA VAL A 173 -5.35 25.79 -1.77
C VAL A 173 -6.57 25.16 -1.07
N ASN A 174 -7.51 24.58 -1.81
CA ASN A 174 -8.70 23.93 -1.26
C ASN A 174 -8.54 22.40 -1.14
N ALA A 175 -7.46 21.85 -1.70
CA ALA A 175 -7.20 20.42 -1.64
C ALA A 175 -6.90 19.97 -0.20
N GLN A 176 -7.41 18.79 0.16
CA GLN A 176 -7.21 18.20 1.48
C GLN A 176 -5.82 17.59 1.58
N ASN A 177 -5.20 17.67 2.77
CA ASN A 177 -3.98 16.95 3.09
C ASN A 177 -4.31 15.68 3.88
N TYR A 178 -3.82 14.53 3.40
CA TYR A 178 -3.91 13.24 4.10
C TYR A 178 -2.56 12.89 4.73
N TRP A 179 -2.58 12.48 5.99
CA TRP A 179 -1.42 11.91 6.70
C TRP A 179 -1.48 10.40 6.56
N VAL A 180 -0.61 9.84 5.75
CA VAL A 180 -0.65 8.43 5.37
C VAL A 180 0.63 7.76 5.85
N PRO A 181 0.57 6.62 6.60
CA PRO A 181 1.77 5.86 6.95
C PRO A 181 2.58 5.53 5.68
N PHE A 182 3.91 5.61 5.77
CA PHE A 182 4.77 5.46 4.59
C PHE A 182 4.48 4.20 3.78
N LYS A 183 4.41 3.03 4.43
CA LYS A 183 4.10 1.78 3.73
C LYS A 183 2.72 1.78 3.08
N ASP A 184 1.71 2.32 3.76
CA ASP A 184 0.35 2.42 3.21
C ASP A 184 0.30 3.35 2.00
N TYR A 185 1.10 4.44 2.01
CA TYR A 185 1.26 5.30 0.84
C TYR A 185 1.86 4.54 -0.34
N ILE A 186 2.96 3.81 -0.15
CA ILE A 186 3.62 3.04 -1.21
C ILE A 186 2.67 1.94 -1.75
N LYS A 187 1.98 1.20 -0.87
CA LYS A 187 0.97 0.20 -1.27
C LYS A 187 -0.15 0.82 -2.11
N ASN A 188 -0.67 1.97 -1.68
CA ASN A 188 -1.72 2.69 -2.39
C ASN A 188 -1.28 3.12 -3.79
N VAL A 189 -0.12 3.78 -3.90
CA VAL A 189 0.44 4.21 -5.18
C VAL A 189 0.69 3.01 -6.09
N ALA A 190 1.36 1.96 -5.62
CA ALA A 190 1.64 0.78 -6.42
C ALA A 190 0.34 0.11 -6.93
N CYS A 191 -0.68 -0.04 -6.07
CA CYS A 191 -1.99 -0.58 -6.46
C CYS A 191 -2.80 0.37 -7.36
N SER A 192 -2.44 1.65 -7.47
CA SER A 192 -3.04 2.60 -8.38
C SER A 192 -2.33 2.65 -9.75
N GLU A 193 -1.08 2.25 -9.80
CA GLU A 193 -0.15 2.49 -10.93
C GLU A 193 0.21 1.22 -11.72
N ILE A 194 0.15 0.01 -11.09
CA ILE A 194 0.50 -1.26 -11.73
C ILE A 194 -0.49 -2.35 -11.37
N TYR A 195 -0.60 -3.37 -12.21
CA TYR A 195 -1.51 -4.50 -11.94
C TYR A 195 -0.82 -5.59 -11.12
N SER A 196 -1.55 -6.14 -10.14
CA SER A 196 -1.08 -7.26 -9.29
C SER A 196 -0.87 -8.57 -10.06
N THR A 197 -1.42 -8.64 -11.28
CA THR A 197 -1.28 -9.78 -12.19
C THR A 197 0.06 -9.83 -12.92
N TRP A 198 0.88 -8.77 -12.80
CA TRP A 198 2.19 -8.70 -13.47
C TRP A 198 3.21 -9.64 -12.83
N ARG A 199 4.28 -9.92 -13.56
CA ARG A 199 5.42 -10.69 -13.04
C ARG A 199 6.04 -10.01 -11.83
N ALA A 200 6.41 -10.80 -10.82
CA ALA A 200 7.00 -10.29 -9.59
C ALA A 200 8.20 -9.37 -9.84
N GLU A 201 9.03 -9.67 -10.83
CA GLU A 201 10.20 -8.84 -11.17
C GLU A 201 9.81 -7.46 -11.71
N ALA A 202 8.70 -7.36 -12.46
CA ALA A 202 8.15 -6.09 -12.91
C ALA A 202 7.55 -5.31 -11.72
N ILE A 203 6.78 -5.97 -10.86
CA ILE A 203 6.19 -5.34 -9.67
C ILE A 203 7.30 -4.80 -8.77
N LYS A 204 8.35 -5.58 -8.47
CA LYS A 204 9.52 -5.13 -7.69
C LYS A 204 10.21 -3.93 -8.31
N ALA A 205 10.44 -3.92 -9.63
CA ALA A 205 11.08 -2.80 -10.30
C ALA A 205 10.26 -1.51 -10.16
N ASN A 206 8.94 -1.58 -10.35
CA ASN A 206 8.05 -0.44 -10.18
C ASN A 206 7.96 0.01 -8.72
N VAL A 207 7.84 -0.91 -7.76
CA VAL A 207 7.81 -0.59 -6.32
C VAL A 207 9.10 0.12 -5.89
N LEU A 208 10.28 -0.35 -6.32
CA LEU A 208 11.55 0.31 -6.04
C LEU A 208 11.64 1.71 -6.65
N ALA A 209 11.11 1.88 -7.87
CA ALA A 209 11.01 3.21 -8.47
C ALA A 209 10.07 4.13 -7.68
N ILE A 210 8.89 3.64 -7.28
CA ILE A 210 7.93 4.38 -6.45
C ILE A 210 8.55 4.80 -5.11
N ILE A 211 9.22 3.89 -4.42
CA ILE A 211 9.91 4.17 -3.15
C ILE A 211 10.99 5.24 -3.33
N SER A 212 11.85 5.08 -4.33
CA SER A 212 12.97 5.99 -4.57
C SER A 212 12.49 7.40 -4.92
N PHE A 213 11.47 7.51 -5.77
CA PHE A 213 10.80 8.76 -6.08
C PHE A 213 10.27 9.45 -4.81
N THR A 214 9.51 8.70 -4.00
CA THR A 214 8.91 9.23 -2.76
C THR A 214 9.99 9.68 -1.77
N LEU A 215 11.01 8.85 -1.55
CA LEU A 215 12.10 9.17 -0.64
C LEU A 215 12.96 10.34 -1.15
N ASN A 216 13.08 10.55 -2.45
CA ASN A 216 13.71 11.75 -3.01
C ASN A 216 12.93 13.01 -2.60
N ARG A 217 11.60 13.00 -2.72
CA ARG A 217 10.73 14.12 -2.30
C ARG A 217 10.88 14.42 -0.80
N VAL A 218 10.96 13.36 0.01
CA VAL A 218 11.19 13.49 1.47
C VAL A 218 12.57 14.07 1.76
N TYR A 219 13.62 13.44 1.24
CA TYR A 219 15.01 13.78 1.55
C TYR A 219 15.39 15.17 1.10
N THR A 220 14.90 15.61 -0.06
CA THR A 220 15.17 16.93 -0.62
C THR A 220 14.25 18.02 -0.12
N GLU A 221 13.30 17.70 0.76
CA GLU A 221 12.26 18.64 1.25
C GLU A 221 11.59 19.42 0.10
N TRP A 222 11.33 18.73 -1.02
CA TRP A 222 11.01 19.33 -2.31
C TRP A 222 9.89 20.34 -2.29
N TYR A 223 8.79 20.05 -1.58
CA TYR A 223 7.66 20.95 -1.44
C TYR A 223 7.83 21.88 -0.23
N ARG A 224 8.32 21.36 0.90
CA ARG A 224 8.53 22.16 2.11
C ARG A 224 9.57 23.24 1.89
N GLY A 225 10.64 22.96 1.13
CA GLY A 225 11.64 23.95 0.70
C GLY A 225 11.06 25.09 -0.17
N LYS A 226 9.85 24.88 -0.75
CA LYS A 226 9.11 25.87 -1.53
C LYS A 226 7.98 26.52 -0.72
N GLY A 227 7.91 26.29 0.59
CA GLY A 227 6.92 26.87 1.49
C GLY A 227 5.59 26.13 1.58
N TYR A 228 5.46 24.94 0.98
CA TYR A 228 4.27 24.10 1.13
C TYR A 228 4.31 23.29 2.42
N ASN A 229 3.14 22.85 2.89
CA ASN A 229 2.99 22.06 4.13
C ASN A 229 2.69 20.57 3.89
N PHE A 230 3.11 20.02 2.74
CA PHE A 230 2.92 18.62 2.34
C PHE A 230 4.21 18.04 1.77
N THR A 231 4.25 16.70 1.64
CA THR A 231 5.40 15.96 1.15
C THR A 231 5.31 15.69 -0.35
N VAL A 232 4.13 15.30 -0.82
CA VAL A 232 3.81 14.94 -2.21
C VAL A 232 2.40 15.39 -2.55
N THR A 233 2.07 15.39 -3.85
CA THR A 233 0.70 15.57 -4.33
C THR A 233 0.11 14.24 -4.82
N SER A 234 -1.22 14.16 -4.97
CA SER A 234 -1.90 13.05 -5.64
C SER A 234 -1.92 13.21 -7.17
N SER A 235 -1.40 14.31 -7.69
CA SER A 235 -1.43 14.62 -9.11
C SER A 235 -0.28 13.97 -9.87
N THR A 236 -0.61 13.07 -10.80
CA THR A 236 0.36 12.36 -11.65
C THR A 236 1.13 13.28 -12.62
N ALA A 237 0.73 14.55 -12.77
CA ALA A 237 1.51 15.54 -13.49
C ALA A 237 2.76 15.98 -12.72
N PHE A 238 2.78 15.87 -11.41
CA PHE A 238 3.86 16.33 -10.52
C PHE A 238 4.49 15.19 -9.74
N ASP A 239 3.67 14.26 -9.23
CA ASP A 239 4.11 13.15 -8.40
C ASP A 239 3.47 11.83 -8.85
N GLN A 240 2.83 11.11 -7.94
CA GLN A 240 2.37 9.73 -8.11
C GLN A 240 0.86 9.60 -7.94
N SER A 241 0.26 8.56 -8.53
CA SER A 241 -1.18 8.31 -8.43
C SER A 241 -1.55 7.79 -7.05
N TYR A 242 -1.71 8.68 -6.09
CA TYR A 242 -2.32 8.35 -4.81
C TYR A 242 -3.84 8.53 -4.88
N ASN A 243 -4.60 7.55 -4.43
CA ASN A 243 -6.05 7.61 -4.40
C ASN A 243 -6.57 7.19 -3.02
N HIS A 244 -7.09 8.15 -2.25
CA HIS A 244 -7.57 7.86 -0.89
C HIS A 244 -8.67 6.79 -0.90
N GLY A 245 -8.49 5.73 -0.09
CA GLY A 245 -9.41 4.60 -0.02
C GLY A 245 -9.25 3.54 -1.12
N ARG A 246 -8.19 3.60 -1.94
CA ARG A 246 -7.88 2.64 -3.01
C ARG A 246 -7.96 1.18 -2.53
N THR A 247 -8.52 0.31 -3.38
CA THR A 247 -8.42 -1.14 -3.23
C THR A 247 -6.95 -1.57 -3.29
N LEU A 248 -6.50 -2.33 -2.30
CA LEU A 248 -5.14 -2.88 -2.24
C LEU A 248 -5.14 -4.33 -2.75
N PHE A 249 -4.00 -4.78 -3.29
CA PHE A 249 -3.81 -6.15 -3.75
C PHE A 249 -2.71 -6.80 -2.93
N GLU A 250 -3.00 -7.98 -2.37
CA GLU A 250 -2.11 -8.70 -1.45
C GLU A 250 -0.74 -8.98 -2.09
N GLU A 251 -0.72 -9.33 -3.37
CA GLU A 251 0.50 -9.64 -4.13
C GLU A 251 1.47 -8.43 -4.19
N ILE A 252 0.93 -7.23 -4.37
CA ILE A 252 1.72 -5.99 -4.33
C ILE A 252 2.10 -5.65 -2.89
N GLY A 253 1.17 -5.84 -1.95
CA GLY A 253 1.37 -5.55 -0.53
C GLY A 253 2.57 -6.27 0.06
N VAL A 254 2.69 -7.57 -0.20
CA VAL A 254 3.83 -8.41 0.25
C VAL A 254 5.17 -7.88 -0.29
N ILE A 255 5.23 -7.51 -1.58
CA ILE A 255 6.45 -6.96 -2.19
C ILE A 255 6.82 -5.61 -1.56
N VAL A 256 5.85 -4.76 -1.28
CA VAL A 256 6.11 -3.48 -0.59
C VAL A 256 6.63 -3.72 0.83
N ASP A 257 6.04 -4.66 1.57
CA ASP A 257 6.48 -4.98 2.94
C ASP A 257 7.94 -5.47 2.98
N ASP A 258 8.39 -6.18 1.95
CA ASP A 258 9.78 -6.63 1.82
C ASP A 258 10.76 -5.51 1.42
N LEU A 259 10.30 -4.51 0.65
CA LEU A 259 11.19 -3.55 -0.03
C LEU A 259 11.13 -2.11 0.52
N PHE A 260 10.20 -1.77 1.40
CA PHE A 260 9.87 -0.37 1.72
C PHE A 260 11.03 0.49 2.25
N THR A 261 12.11 -0.12 2.75
CA THR A 261 13.33 0.62 3.16
C THR A 261 14.36 0.75 2.05
N THR A 262 14.16 0.05 0.91
CA THR A 262 15.14 -0.07 -0.17
C THR A 262 14.89 0.96 -1.25
N TYR A 263 15.94 1.67 -1.65
CA TYR A 263 15.87 2.71 -2.69
C TYR A 263 17.03 2.62 -3.67
N ILE A 264 16.85 3.25 -4.83
CA ILE A 264 17.83 3.33 -5.93
C ILE A 264 18.71 4.55 -5.71
N THR A 265 20.02 4.39 -5.84
CA THR A 265 21.00 5.48 -5.82
C THR A 265 22.17 5.20 -6.76
N LYS A 266 23.14 6.12 -6.86
CA LYS A 266 24.37 6.02 -7.64
C LYS A 266 25.58 6.29 -6.75
N GLU A 267 26.76 5.80 -7.13
CA GLU A 267 28.00 6.07 -6.38
C GLU A 267 28.25 7.56 -6.24
N GLY A 268 28.61 8.00 -5.04
CA GLY A 268 28.84 9.42 -4.73
C GLY A 268 27.57 10.25 -4.50
N ILE A 269 26.37 9.64 -4.63
CA ILE A 269 25.08 10.29 -4.40
C ILE A 269 24.48 9.78 -3.09
N SER A 270 24.25 10.69 -2.14
CA SER A 270 23.65 10.33 -0.83
C SER A 270 22.12 10.28 -0.86
N GLN A 271 21.49 11.03 -1.77
CA GLN A 271 20.04 11.04 -1.91
C GLN A 271 19.51 9.83 -2.68
N PRO A 272 18.26 9.36 -2.41
CA PRO A 272 17.54 8.50 -3.33
C PRO A 272 17.38 9.18 -4.69
N LEU A 273 17.52 8.46 -5.81
CA LEU A 273 17.28 9.03 -7.12
C LEU A 273 15.81 9.40 -7.29
N PHE A 274 15.55 10.51 -7.97
CA PHE A 274 14.23 10.86 -8.45
C PHE A 274 13.90 10.01 -9.68
N THR A 275 13.31 8.85 -9.42
CA THR A 275 13.05 7.81 -10.41
C THR A 275 11.72 8.05 -11.10
N GLN A 276 11.69 8.94 -12.11
CA GLN A 276 10.49 9.11 -12.94
C GLN A 276 10.09 7.80 -13.63
N TYR A 277 8.79 7.62 -13.82
CA TYR A 277 8.23 6.52 -14.58
C TYR A 277 6.91 6.95 -15.22
N CYS A 278 6.44 6.21 -16.21
CA CYS A 278 5.19 6.43 -16.91
C CYS A 278 4.65 5.12 -17.47
N ASP A 279 3.43 5.13 -18.01
CA ASP A 279 2.88 3.90 -18.58
C ASP A 279 3.72 3.36 -19.75
N GLY A 280 4.48 4.24 -20.42
CA GLY A 280 5.37 3.89 -21.52
C GLY A 280 4.66 3.61 -22.84
N ARG A 281 3.32 3.76 -22.85
CA ARG A 281 2.46 3.53 -24.01
C ARG A 281 1.70 4.79 -24.41
N ARG A 282 0.84 5.29 -23.57
CA ARG A 282 0.02 6.49 -23.81
C ARG A 282 0.76 7.77 -23.42
N THR A 283 1.71 7.64 -22.48
CA THR A 283 2.67 8.68 -22.09
C THR A 283 4.08 8.15 -22.23
N GLN A 284 5.03 9.06 -22.50
CA GLN A 284 6.45 8.76 -22.61
C GLN A 284 7.23 9.60 -21.59
N CYS A 285 8.29 9.04 -21.04
CA CYS A 285 9.18 9.71 -20.11
C CYS A 285 10.62 9.18 -20.29
N SER A 286 11.57 9.86 -19.65
CA SER A 286 12.98 9.40 -19.64
C SER A 286 13.24 8.25 -18.67
N GLY A 287 12.27 7.95 -17.78
CA GLY A 287 12.38 6.93 -16.74
C GLY A 287 11.81 5.57 -17.14
N LEU A 288 11.39 4.80 -16.12
CA LEU A 288 10.89 3.45 -16.30
C LEU A 288 9.54 3.44 -17.03
N SER A 289 9.44 2.65 -18.10
CA SER A 289 8.16 2.29 -18.72
C SER A 289 7.52 1.16 -17.91
N GLN A 290 6.34 1.41 -17.37
CA GLN A 290 5.59 0.41 -16.56
C GLN A 290 5.27 -0.84 -17.41
N TRP A 291 4.65 -0.68 -18.59
CA TRP A 291 4.40 -1.79 -19.52
C TRP A 291 5.70 -2.40 -20.07
N GLY A 292 6.71 -1.56 -20.32
CA GLY A 292 8.02 -2.03 -20.74
C GLY A 292 8.70 -2.92 -19.70
N SER A 293 8.53 -2.61 -18.39
CA SER A 293 9.05 -3.45 -17.31
C SER A 293 8.36 -4.82 -17.26
N GLN A 294 7.02 -4.86 -17.47
CA GLN A 294 6.28 -6.11 -17.56
C GLN A 294 6.74 -6.93 -18.79
N ALA A 295 6.88 -6.31 -19.95
CA ALA A 295 7.34 -7.02 -21.16
C ALA A 295 8.76 -7.62 -21.00
N LEU A 296 9.65 -6.94 -20.27
CA LEU A 296 10.99 -7.45 -19.96
C LEU A 296 10.94 -8.61 -18.96
N ALA A 297 10.10 -8.48 -17.92
CA ALA A 297 9.92 -9.56 -16.93
C ALA A 297 9.32 -10.82 -17.55
N GLU A 298 8.40 -10.69 -18.54
CA GLU A 298 7.89 -11.81 -19.33
C GLU A 298 8.99 -12.50 -20.15
N GLN A 299 10.05 -11.77 -20.54
CA GLN A 299 11.25 -12.28 -21.20
C GLN A 299 12.26 -12.89 -20.22
N GLY A 300 11.96 -12.92 -18.92
CA GLY A 300 12.83 -13.49 -17.87
C GLY A 300 13.90 -12.51 -17.34
N TRP A 301 13.72 -11.20 -17.55
CA TRP A 301 14.63 -10.21 -16.95
C TRP A 301 14.42 -10.09 -15.45
N GLU A 302 15.52 -10.05 -14.71
CA GLU A 302 15.53 -9.77 -13.28
C GLU A 302 15.32 -8.28 -12.99
N THR A 303 14.79 -7.98 -11.81
CA THR A 303 14.48 -6.63 -11.33
C THR A 303 15.62 -5.62 -11.56
N MET A 304 16.86 -5.96 -11.17
CA MET A 304 17.99 -5.06 -11.33
C MET A 304 18.36 -4.79 -12.79
N ASN A 305 18.19 -5.77 -13.67
CA ASN A 305 18.45 -5.57 -15.09
C ASN A 305 17.37 -4.68 -15.73
N ILE A 306 16.11 -4.83 -15.31
CA ILE A 306 15.01 -3.93 -15.71
C ILE A 306 15.34 -2.50 -15.27
N LEU A 307 15.68 -2.28 -14.00
CA LEU A 307 16.00 -0.96 -13.48
C LEU A 307 17.20 -0.32 -14.18
N ARG A 308 18.28 -1.08 -14.41
CA ARG A 308 19.48 -0.59 -15.11
C ARG A 308 19.22 -0.18 -16.54
N LYS A 309 18.28 -0.81 -17.22
CA LYS A 309 17.87 -0.41 -18.57
C LYS A 309 17.32 1.01 -18.61
N TYR A 310 16.61 1.43 -17.57
CA TYR A 310 15.92 2.73 -17.54
C TYR A 310 16.71 3.82 -16.81
N TYR A 311 17.46 3.47 -15.76
CA TYR A 311 18.15 4.45 -14.90
C TYR A 311 19.68 4.41 -15.01
N GLY A 312 20.24 3.56 -15.90
CA GLY A 312 21.67 3.45 -16.14
C GLY A 312 22.33 2.29 -15.39
N SER A 313 23.51 1.88 -15.90
CA SER A 313 24.25 0.71 -15.38
C SER A 313 24.84 0.92 -13.98
N GLU A 314 25.09 2.19 -13.60
CA GLU A 314 25.76 2.59 -12.35
C GLU A 314 24.83 2.59 -11.13
N ILE A 315 23.55 2.34 -11.31
CA ILE A 315 22.62 2.28 -10.18
C ILE A 315 22.86 1.04 -9.31
N TYR A 316 22.62 1.21 -8.03
CA TYR A 316 22.54 0.12 -7.06
C TYR A 316 21.46 0.38 -6.03
N LEU A 317 21.09 -0.65 -5.27
CA LEU A 317 20.11 -0.56 -4.19
C LEU A 317 20.82 -0.30 -2.86
N LYS A 318 20.26 0.61 -2.07
CA LYS A 318 20.66 0.88 -0.69
C LYS A 318 19.41 0.81 0.18
N SER A 319 19.56 0.38 1.43
CA SER A 319 18.47 0.40 2.42
C SER A 319 18.69 1.52 3.41
N ALA A 320 17.61 2.22 3.78
CA ALA A 320 17.62 3.18 4.86
C ALA A 320 17.78 2.44 6.20
N GLU A 321 18.73 2.91 7.03
CA GLU A 321 19.00 2.27 8.31
C GLU A 321 17.97 2.62 9.38
N LYS A 322 17.32 3.79 9.23
CA LYS A 322 16.35 4.31 10.19
C LYS A 322 14.94 4.34 9.60
N VAL A 323 14.00 3.78 10.38
CA VAL A 323 12.56 3.89 10.15
C VAL A 323 11.95 4.66 11.32
N GLU A 324 11.27 5.77 11.02
CA GLU A 324 10.57 6.55 12.04
C GLU A 324 9.24 5.91 12.43
N GLY A 325 8.71 6.30 13.59
CA GLY A 325 7.41 5.83 14.07
C GLY A 325 7.38 4.40 14.61
N VAL A 326 8.53 3.71 14.68
CA VAL A 326 8.62 2.37 15.27
C VAL A 326 9.49 2.39 16.53
N PRO A 327 9.16 1.60 17.57
CA PRO A 327 9.92 1.60 18.84
C PRO A 327 11.36 1.13 18.69
N LEU A 328 11.59 0.13 17.84
CA LEU A 328 12.91 -0.46 17.59
C LEU A 328 13.02 -0.89 16.12
N SER A 329 14.21 -0.70 15.54
CA SER A 329 14.53 -1.24 14.21
C SER A 329 14.75 -2.75 14.26
N TYR A 330 14.52 -3.42 13.13
CA TYR A 330 14.75 -4.85 12.97
C TYR A 330 16.24 -5.20 13.19
N GLY A 331 16.49 -6.22 14.00
CA GLY A 331 17.85 -6.64 14.37
C GLY A 331 18.61 -7.47 13.34
N GLY A 332 17.99 -7.77 12.19
CA GLY A 332 18.61 -8.52 11.09
C GLY A 332 18.46 -10.04 11.17
N GLU A 333 17.91 -10.58 12.25
CA GLU A 333 17.72 -12.03 12.43
C GLU A 333 16.24 -12.39 12.47
N VAL A 334 15.85 -13.46 11.76
CA VAL A 334 14.49 -14.00 11.80
C VAL A 334 14.25 -14.63 13.17
N LEU A 335 13.19 -14.17 13.86
CA LEU A 335 12.77 -14.78 15.12
C LEU A 335 11.80 -15.93 14.83
N SER A 336 12.09 -17.11 15.35
CA SER A 336 11.31 -18.32 15.18
C SER A 336 11.33 -19.19 16.43
N GLU A 337 10.60 -20.28 16.43
CA GLU A 337 10.58 -21.23 17.55
C GLU A 337 11.99 -21.65 17.95
N GLY A 338 12.35 -21.43 19.22
CA GLY A 338 13.69 -21.61 19.77
C GLY A 338 14.54 -20.35 19.86
N SER A 339 14.14 -19.22 19.24
CA SER A 339 14.80 -17.93 19.45
C SER A 339 14.55 -17.41 20.86
N GLU A 340 15.55 -16.73 21.45
CA GLU A 340 15.48 -16.19 22.81
C GLU A 340 16.05 -14.76 22.87
N GLY A 341 15.61 -13.99 23.84
CA GLY A 341 16.17 -12.66 24.16
C GLY A 341 15.18 -11.52 24.10
N GLU A 342 15.71 -10.30 24.15
CA GLU A 342 14.91 -9.07 24.28
C GLU A 342 14.06 -8.78 23.03
N ALA A 343 14.54 -9.10 21.84
CA ALA A 343 13.80 -8.95 20.61
C ALA A 343 12.52 -9.83 20.61
N VAL A 344 12.62 -11.06 21.11
CA VAL A 344 11.47 -11.97 21.27
C VAL A 344 10.49 -11.39 22.29
N ARG A 345 10.98 -10.92 23.46
CA ARG A 345 10.14 -10.28 24.49
C ARG A 345 9.38 -9.09 23.93
N THR A 346 10.05 -8.22 23.17
CA THR A 346 9.45 -7.05 22.53
C THR A 346 8.26 -7.46 21.63
N ILE A 347 8.45 -8.47 20.78
CA ILE A 347 7.38 -8.97 19.89
C ILE A 347 6.22 -9.56 20.71
N GLN A 348 6.51 -10.30 21.76
CA GLN A 348 5.47 -10.88 22.63
C GLN A 348 4.63 -9.78 23.33
N GLU A 349 5.27 -8.73 23.84
CA GLU A 349 4.58 -7.58 24.47
C GLU A 349 3.71 -6.83 23.44
N GLN A 350 4.25 -6.58 22.25
CA GLN A 350 3.53 -5.91 21.17
C GLN A 350 2.32 -6.74 20.72
N LEU A 351 2.47 -8.03 20.46
CA LEU A 351 1.38 -8.93 20.09
C LEU A 351 0.29 -8.99 21.18
N ASN A 352 0.67 -9.04 22.47
CA ASN A 352 -0.28 -9.03 23.58
C ASN A 352 -1.08 -7.72 23.64
N ARG A 353 -0.47 -6.60 23.31
CA ARG A 353 -1.17 -5.31 23.24
C ARG A 353 -2.13 -5.28 22.03
N ILE A 354 -1.69 -5.75 20.88
CA ILE A 354 -2.51 -5.86 19.65
C ILE A 354 -3.71 -6.80 19.89
N ALA A 355 -3.52 -7.92 20.57
CA ALA A 355 -4.55 -8.88 20.90
C ALA A 355 -5.72 -8.27 21.70
N GLY A 356 -5.52 -7.14 22.39
CA GLY A 356 -6.58 -6.38 23.02
C GLY A 356 -7.60 -5.80 22.04
N ASN A 357 -7.17 -5.45 20.83
CA ASN A 357 -8.02 -4.92 19.76
C ASN A 357 -8.41 -6.01 18.74
N PHE A 358 -7.58 -7.05 18.59
CA PHE A 358 -7.77 -8.18 17.67
C PHE A 358 -7.82 -9.50 18.45
N PRO A 359 -8.99 -9.85 19.05
CA PRO A 359 -9.10 -10.99 19.97
C PRO A 359 -8.82 -12.37 19.34
N ALA A 360 -8.78 -12.48 18.03
CA ALA A 360 -8.39 -13.70 17.33
C ALA A 360 -6.89 -14.03 17.55
N ILE A 361 -6.05 -13.03 17.85
CA ILE A 361 -4.64 -13.24 18.15
C ILE A 361 -4.52 -13.77 19.59
N PRO A 362 -4.03 -15.00 19.81
CA PRO A 362 -3.87 -15.54 21.15
C PRO A 362 -2.77 -14.79 21.91
N LYS A 363 -2.99 -14.56 23.22
CA LYS A 363 -1.95 -14.01 24.09
C LYS A 363 -0.82 -15.02 24.30
N THR A 364 0.41 -14.52 24.40
CA THR A 364 1.62 -15.32 24.62
C THR A 364 2.35 -14.84 25.88
N PRO A 365 3.07 -15.71 26.64
CA PRO A 365 3.96 -15.27 27.71
C PRO A 365 4.97 -14.26 27.14
N ALA A 366 5.21 -13.17 27.85
CA ALA A 366 6.26 -12.20 27.51
C ALA A 366 7.55 -12.54 28.27
N ASP A 367 8.07 -13.73 28.06
CA ASP A 367 9.22 -14.32 28.75
C ASP A 367 10.54 -14.21 27.96
N GLY A 368 10.46 -13.77 26.70
CA GLY A 368 11.61 -13.68 25.81
C GLY A 368 12.01 -15.02 25.19
N VAL A 369 11.16 -16.06 25.26
CA VAL A 369 11.38 -17.36 24.63
C VAL A 369 10.33 -17.57 23.54
N PHE A 370 10.76 -17.71 22.31
CA PHE A 370 9.85 -17.93 21.16
C PHE A 370 9.39 -19.40 21.15
N GLY A 371 8.32 -19.68 21.88
CA GLY A 371 7.70 -21.01 21.97
C GLY A 371 6.49 -21.16 21.05
N PRO A 372 5.78 -22.33 21.12
CA PRO A 372 4.60 -22.62 20.31
C PRO A 372 3.47 -21.59 20.47
N ALA A 373 3.29 -20.98 21.66
CA ALA A 373 2.31 -19.94 21.91
C ALA A 373 2.64 -18.66 21.10
N THR A 374 3.90 -18.24 21.09
CA THR A 374 4.37 -17.10 20.32
C THR A 374 4.21 -17.35 18.82
N ARG A 375 4.58 -18.56 18.34
CA ARG A 375 4.36 -18.96 16.94
C ARG A 375 2.89 -18.87 16.54
N SER A 376 1.97 -19.36 17.38
CA SER A 376 0.53 -19.28 17.11
C SER A 376 0.04 -17.84 17.02
N ALA A 377 0.49 -16.96 17.93
CA ALA A 377 0.15 -15.53 17.91
C ALA A 377 0.68 -14.84 16.62
N VAL A 378 1.92 -15.13 16.24
CA VAL A 378 2.52 -14.61 15.00
C VAL A 378 1.75 -15.10 13.78
N THR A 379 1.40 -16.38 13.70
CA THR A 379 0.66 -16.94 12.56
C THR A 379 -0.69 -16.29 12.39
N GLU A 380 -1.44 -16.09 13.48
CA GLU A 380 -2.76 -15.42 13.42
C GLU A 380 -2.62 -13.93 13.11
N PHE A 381 -1.58 -13.26 13.63
CA PHE A 381 -1.25 -11.89 13.25
C PHE A 381 -0.98 -11.80 11.74
N GLN A 382 -0.12 -12.65 11.21
CA GLN A 382 0.23 -12.69 9.78
C GLN A 382 -1.00 -12.89 8.90
N LYS A 383 -1.92 -13.76 9.31
CA LYS A 383 -3.17 -14.00 8.60
C LYS A 383 -4.07 -12.75 8.58
N ILE A 384 -4.25 -12.07 9.71
CA ILE A 384 -5.09 -10.86 9.83
C ILE A 384 -4.52 -9.71 9.01
N PHE A 385 -3.21 -9.55 9.01
CA PHE A 385 -2.53 -8.44 8.35
C PHE A 385 -1.95 -8.78 6.96
N HIS A 386 -2.40 -9.89 6.36
CA HIS A 386 -2.07 -10.31 4.99
C HIS A 386 -0.57 -10.51 4.72
N LEU A 387 0.16 -10.96 5.73
CA LEU A 387 1.54 -11.40 5.59
C LEU A 387 1.62 -12.90 5.29
N PRO A 388 2.72 -13.39 4.70
CA PRO A 388 2.98 -14.82 4.58
C PRO A 388 2.93 -15.52 5.95
N GLN A 389 2.07 -16.56 6.09
CA GLN A 389 1.83 -17.24 7.36
C GLN A 389 2.95 -18.23 7.70
N THR A 390 4.15 -17.72 7.95
CA THR A 390 5.35 -18.52 8.29
C THR A 390 5.39 -18.96 9.75
N GLY A 391 4.69 -18.22 10.62
CA GLY A 391 4.81 -18.36 12.07
C GLY A 391 6.15 -17.88 12.63
N SER A 392 6.95 -17.18 11.83
CA SER A 392 8.22 -16.56 12.18
C SER A 392 8.14 -15.06 11.96
N VAL A 393 8.96 -14.26 12.67
CA VAL A 393 9.03 -12.82 12.51
C VAL A 393 10.30 -12.47 11.73
N ASP A 394 10.11 -12.21 10.45
CA ASP A 394 11.12 -11.68 9.54
C ASP A 394 11.09 -10.14 9.51
N PHE A 395 11.78 -9.54 8.55
CA PHE A 395 11.81 -8.09 8.33
C PHE A 395 10.40 -7.49 8.18
N ALA A 396 9.59 -8.05 7.29
CA ALA A 396 8.23 -7.57 7.03
C ALA A 396 7.33 -7.72 8.28
N GLY A 397 7.40 -8.89 8.92
CA GLY A 397 6.66 -9.18 10.16
C GLY A 397 7.02 -8.27 11.32
N TRP A 398 8.32 -7.98 11.52
CA TRP A 398 8.78 -7.06 12.56
C TRP A 398 8.16 -5.67 12.42
N TYR A 399 8.27 -5.08 11.24
CA TYR A 399 7.77 -3.73 11.01
C TYR A 399 6.24 -3.67 10.98
N GLU A 400 5.55 -4.70 10.52
CA GLU A 400 4.10 -4.71 10.57
C GLU A 400 3.58 -4.84 12.01
N ILE A 401 4.16 -5.72 12.83
CA ILE A 401 3.82 -5.81 14.26
C ILE A 401 4.07 -4.47 14.96
N SER A 402 5.21 -3.82 14.70
CA SER A 402 5.54 -2.52 15.28
C SER A 402 4.56 -1.42 14.85
N ASN A 403 4.19 -1.36 13.57
CA ASN A 403 3.23 -0.38 13.05
C ASN A 403 1.84 -0.54 13.68
N VAL A 404 1.32 -1.77 13.72
CA VAL A 404 0.01 -2.05 14.33
C VAL A 404 0.04 -1.77 15.82
N PHE A 405 1.14 -2.14 16.52
CA PHE A 405 1.32 -1.83 17.93
C PHE A 405 1.26 -0.32 18.22
N VAL A 406 1.98 0.48 17.44
CA VAL A 406 1.96 1.95 17.59
C VAL A 406 0.55 2.49 17.33
N ALA A 407 -0.11 2.01 16.28
CA ALA A 407 -1.46 2.43 15.94
C ALA A 407 -2.48 2.14 17.06
N VAL A 408 -2.48 0.90 17.62
CA VAL A 408 -3.39 0.55 18.71
C VAL A 408 -3.00 1.16 20.06
N SER A 409 -1.75 1.58 20.23
CA SER A 409 -1.26 2.20 21.48
C SER A 409 -1.59 3.69 21.55
N LYS A 410 -1.65 4.39 20.42
CA LYS A 410 -2.07 5.81 20.35
C LYS A 410 -3.56 6.02 20.66
N MET A 411 -4.35 4.94 20.71
CA MET A 411 -5.80 4.97 21.03
C MET A 411 -6.10 4.74 22.53
N ALA A 412 -5.10 4.44 23.35
CA ALA A 412 -5.20 4.19 24.79
C ALA A 412 -4.87 5.50 25.61
#